data_d809acaf18fca5d35da4dae19902f631
#
_entry.id   d809acaf18fca5d35da4dae19902f631
#
_cell.length_a   1.000
_cell.length_b   1.000
_cell.length_c   1.000
_cell.angle_alpha   90.00
_cell.angle_beta   90.00
_cell.angle_gamma   90.00
#
_symmetry.space_group_name_H-M   'P 1'
#
loop_
_entity.id
_entity.type
_entity.pdbx_description
1 polymer ?
#
loop_
_entity_poly.entity_id
_entity_poly.type
_entity_poly.pdbx_seq_one_letter_code
_entity_poly.pdbx_strand_id
1 'polypeptide(L)'
;MPRVLPNVKAPHGKGVTAHFNPCIEFGEMTRMPPPVQSLISRKATGLKGRIRVPGDKSMSHRALMFGAIAIGETRISGLLEAEDVLNTARAMTALGARTWRTDDGVWHVQGVGVAGLESPDQALDFGNSGTGVRLALGLMATTPLIAKCIGDASLSR
;
A
#
# COMPACT_ATOMS: atom_id res chain seq x y z
N MET A 1 6.90 -13.57 27.21
CA MET A 1 5.60 -14.14 27.64
C MET A 1 4.68 -12.96 27.94
N PRO A 2 3.61 -12.73 27.18
CA PRO A 2 2.66 -11.65 27.48
C PRO A 2 1.78 -12.09 28.67
N ARG A 3 1.67 -11.19 29.65
CA ARG A 3 0.75 -11.37 30.80
C ARG A 3 -0.69 -11.16 30.32
N VAL A 4 -1.48 -12.20 30.45
CA VAL A 4 -2.93 -12.15 30.31
C VAL A 4 -3.50 -11.45 31.56
N LEU A 5 -4.20 -10.32 31.37
CA LEU A 5 -4.93 -9.64 32.44
C LEU A 5 -6.26 -10.34 32.69
N PRO A 6 -6.75 -10.39 33.95
CA PRO A 6 -7.95 -11.10 34.31
C PRO A 6 -9.22 -10.42 33.76
N ASN A 7 -10.15 -11.28 33.36
CA ASN A 7 -11.46 -10.94 32.85
C ASN A 7 -12.31 -10.29 33.95
N VAL A 8 -12.56 -8.99 33.84
CA VAL A 8 -13.47 -8.26 34.76
C VAL A 8 -14.88 -8.37 34.21
N LYS A 9 -15.72 -9.14 34.89
CA LYS A 9 -17.15 -9.24 34.65
C LYS A 9 -17.81 -7.87 34.87
N ALA A 10 -18.44 -7.31 33.83
CA ALA A 10 -19.23 -6.08 33.93
C ALA A 10 -20.52 -6.32 34.74
N PRO A 11 -20.90 -5.39 35.63
CA PRO A 11 -22.20 -5.44 36.30
C PRO A 11 -23.31 -5.00 35.33
N HIS A 12 -24.45 -5.67 35.40
CA HIS A 12 -25.66 -5.31 34.67
C HIS A 12 -26.16 -3.93 35.07
N GLY A 13 -26.32 -3.03 34.12
CA GLY A 13 -27.12 -1.81 34.31
C GLY A 13 -26.46 -0.56 33.78
N LYS A 14 -27.03 -0.03 32.66
CA LYS A 14 -26.87 1.31 32.06
C LYS A 14 -25.54 1.57 31.36
N GLY A 15 -25.64 1.81 30.06
CA GLY A 15 -24.54 2.04 29.14
C GLY A 15 -23.49 3.02 29.64
N VAL A 16 -22.33 2.47 29.90
CA VAL A 16 -21.09 3.20 30.10
C VAL A 16 -20.22 2.89 28.89
N THR A 17 -20.05 3.89 28.04
CA THR A 17 -19.05 3.84 26.97
C THR A 17 -17.68 3.84 27.64
N ALA A 18 -17.05 2.69 27.77
CA ALA A 18 -15.68 2.62 28.24
C ALA A 18 -14.77 3.14 27.12
N HIS A 19 -14.27 4.35 27.27
CA HIS A 19 -13.11 4.81 26.52
C HIS A 19 -11.91 3.98 26.99
N PHE A 20 -11.49 3.02 26.20
CA PHE A 20 -10.19 2.37 26.37
C PHE A 20 -9.11 3.40 26.03
N ASN A 21 -8.48 3.94 27.04
CA ASN A 21 -7.20 4.61 26.90
C ASN A 21 -6.17 3.48 26.72
N PRO A 22 -5.47 3.38 25.58
CA PRO A 22 -4.37 2.42 25.47
C PRO A 22 -3.32 2.83 26.51
N CYS A 23 -2.99 1.92 27.42
CA CYS A 23 -1.83 2.05 28.28
C CYS A 23 -0.62 2.36 27.40
N ILE A 24 -0.01 3.51 27.64
CA ILE A 24 1.28 3.86 27.05
C ILE A 24 2.27 2.87 27.65
N GLU A 25 2.65 1.86 26.89
CA GLU A 25 3.82 1.05 27.23
C GLU A 25 5.05 1.95 27.13
N PHE A 26 5.63 2.22 28.29
CA PHE A 26 6.99 2.78 28.39
C PHE A 26 7.97 1.77 27.83
N GLY A 27 8.37 1.94 26.58
CA GLY A 27 9.29 1.02 25.89
C GLY A 27 9.53 1.32 24.43
N GLU A 28 8.93 2.36 23.85
CA GLU A 28 9.39 2.84 22.55
C GLU A 28 10.75 3.52 22.73
N MET A 29 11.77 2.72 22.47
CA MET A 29 13.11 3.22 22.15
C MET A 29 12.92 4.24 21.03
N THR A 30 13.05 5.52 21.35
CA THR A 30 12.97 6.64 20.41
C THR A 30 13.85 6.30 19.21
N ARG A 31 13.24 5.86 18.13
CA ARG A 31 13.92 5.65 16.86
C ARG A 31 14.41 7.02 16.45
N MET A 32 15.71 7.23 16.63
CA MET A 32 16.36 8.46 16.19
C MET A 32 15.96 8.69 14.73
N PRO A 33 15.51 9.88 14.37
CA PRO A 33 15.20 10.17 12.98
C PRO A 33 16.45 9.84 12.15
N PRO A 34 16.28 9.25 10.95
CA PRO A 34 17.40 8.94 10.09
C PRO A 34 18.25 10.22 9.90
N PRO A 35 19.58 10.09 9.85
CA PRO A 35 20.44 11.26 9.70
C PRO A 35 20.00 12.03 8.46
N VAL A 36 19.85 13.34 8.63
CA VAL A 36 19.50 14.24 7.54
C VAL A 36 20.62 14.16 6.51
N GLN A 37 20.36 13.54 5.37
CA GLN A 37 21.30 13.52 4.25
C GLN A 37 21.23 14.87 3.53
N SER A 38 22.31 15.65 3.63
CA SER A 38 22.40 16.89 2.88
C SER A 38 22.69 16.60 1.41
N LEU A 39 21.83 17.10 0.52
CA LEU A 39 22.05 17.07 -0.92
C LEU A 39 22.70 18.39 -1.34
N ILE A 40 23.91 18.29 -1.91
CA ILE A 40 24.64 19.47 -2.42
C ILE A 40 24.55 19.48 -3.94
N SER A 41 23.92 20.52 -4.49
CA SER A 41 23.92 20.78 -5.92
C SER A 41 24.99 21.81 -6.29
N ARG A 42 25.76 21.51 -7.33
CA ARG A 42 26.79 22.43 -7.88
C ARG A 42 26.53 22.65 -9.36
N LYS A 43 26.88 23.85 -9.86
CA LYS A 43 26.82 24.16 -11.27
C LYS A 43 27.74 23.23 -12.06
N ALA A 44 27.22 22.62 -13.11
CA ALA A 44 27.99 21.83 -14.05
C ALA A 44 28.19 22.59 -15.37
N THR A 45 29.29 22.34 -16.05
CA THR A 45 29.69 23.05 -17.31
C THR A 45 29.12 22.38 -18.57
N GLY A 46 28.29 21.42 -18.44
CA GLY A 46 27.63 20.67 -19.50
C GLY A 46 27.50 19.19 -19.13
N LEU A 47 26.38 18.64 -19.48
CA LEU A 47 26.11 17.23 -19.27
C LEU A 47 26.13 16.51 -20.62
N LYS A 48 26.95 15.47 -20.73
CA LYS A 48 27.00 14.58 -21.89
C LYS A 48 26.87 13.15 -21.43
N GLY A 49 26.02 12.38 -22.11
CA GLY A 49 25.85 10.97 -21.78
C GLY A 49 24.47 10.45 -22.16
N ARG A 50 24.30 9.17 -21.95
CA ARG A 50 23.02 8.48 -22.11
C ARG A 50 22.66 7.86 -20.78
N ILE A 51 21.45 8.13 -20.31
CA ILE A 51 20.92 7.54 -19.10
C ILE A 51 19.64 6.76 -19.42
N ARG A 52 19.36 5.74 -18.63
CA ARG A 52 18.07 5.06 -18.61
C ARG A 52 17.33 5.54 -17.36
N VAL A 53 16.19 6.17 -17.55
CA VAL A 53 15.34 6.62 -16.45
C VAL A 53 14.55 5.44 -15.86
N PRO A 54 14.19 5.46 -14.56
CA PRO A 54 13.24 4.52 -13.99
C PRO A 54 11.88 4.59 -14.68
N GLY A 55 11.05 3.58 -14.46
CA GLY A 55 9.66 3.59 -14.92
C GLY A 55 8.87 4.76 -14.35
N ASP A 56 7.86 5.22 -15.10
CA ASP A 56 6.96 6.27 -14.63
C ASP A 56 6.05 5.72 -13.51
N LYS A 57 5.93 6.48 -12.43
CA LYS A 57 5.15 6.10 -11.24
C LYS A 57 3.66 5.93 -11.56
N SER A 58 3.08 6.91 -12.23
CA SER A 58 1.64 6.90 -12.54
C SER A 58 1.26 5.81 -13.53
N MET A 59 2.13 5.55 -14.52
CA MET A 59 1.95 4.44 -15.45
C MET A 59 2.07 3.09 -14.72
N SER A 60 2.99 2.97 -13.78
CA SER A 60 3.18 1.73 -13.01
C SER A 60 1.96 1.39 -12.15
N HIS A 61 1.39 2.35 -11.44
CA HIS A 61 0.12 2.14 -10.71
C HIS A 61 -1.00 1.66 -11.65
N ARG A 62 -1.18 2.36 -12.78
CA ARG A 62 -2.24 2.03 -13.73
C ARG A 62 -2.03 0.68 -14.39
N ALA A 63 -0.79 0.32 -14.73
CA ALA A 63 -0.49 -0.97 -15.33
C ALA A 63 -0.88 -2.13 -14.41
N LEU A 64 -0.59 -2.03 -13.12
CA LEU A 64 -1.01 -3.01 -12.11
C LEU A 64 -2.53 -3.08 -11.98
N MET A 65 -3.19 -1.93 -11.90
CA MET A 65 -4.64 -1.85 -11.70
C MET A 65 -5.42 -2.34 -12.92
N PHE A 66 -5.04 -1.91 -14.12
CA PHE A 66 -5.68 -2.39 -15.35
C PHE A 66 -5.36 -3.87 -15.60
N GLY A 67 -4.14 -4.30 -15.28
CA GLY A 67 -3.80 -5.71 -15.31
C GLY A 67 -4.69 -6.56 -14.39
N ALA A 68 -5.02 -6.04 -13.20
CA ALA A 68 -5.85 -6.74 -12.24
C ALA A 68 -7.31 -6.94 -12.72
N ILE A 69 -7.86 -5.95 -13.43
CA ILE A 69 -9.22 -6.04 -13.97
C ILE A 69 -9.28 -6.54 -15.42
N ALA A 70 -8.15 -6.82 -16.04
CA ALA A 70 -8.11 -7.48 -17.35
C ALA A 70 -8.46 -8.97 -17.21
N ILE A 71 -8.79 -9.62 -18.31
CA ILE A 71 -8.90 -11.07 -18.39
C ILE A 71 -7.59 -11.61 -18.95
N GLY A 72 -6.98 -12.56 -18.23
CA GLY A 72 -5.71 -13.15 -18.61
C GLY A 72 -4.50 -12.47 -17.98
N GLU A 73 -3.32 -12.71 -18.58
CA GLU A 73 -2.05 -12.24 -18.05
C GLU A 73 -1.61 -10.93 -18.71
N THR A 74 -1.25 -9.96 -17.89
CA THR A 74 -0.61 -8.70 -18.30
C THR A 74 0.87 -8.74 -17.91
N ARG A 75 1.77 -8.44 -18.85
CA ARG A 75 3.21 -8.34 -18.63
C ARG A 75 3.64 -6.89 -18.63
N ILE A 76 4.42 -6.50 -17.62
CA ILE A 76 4.82 -5.10 -17.39
C ILE A 76 6.35 -5.05 -17.31
N SER A 77 6.99 -4.51 -18.34
CA SER A 77 8.43 -4.28 -18.35
C SER A 77 8.74 -2.87 -17.85
N GLY A 78 9.75 -2.74 -16.97
CA GLY A 78 10.20 -1.46 -16.47
C GLY A 78 9.23 -0.81 -15.46
N LEU A 79 8.47 -1.60 -14.71
CA LEU A 79 7.68 -1.10 -13.58
C LEU A 79 8.58 -0.34 -12.61
N LEU A 80 8.13 0.80 -12.10
CA LEU A 80 8.80 1.49 -11.02
C LEU A 80 8.63 0.71 -9.71
N GLU A 81 9.71 0.13 -9.20
CA GLU A 81 9.69 -0.63 -7.93
C GLU A 81 9.86 0.30 -6.72
N ALA A 82 9.08 1.39 -6.68
CA ALA A 82 8.98 2.24 -5.50
C ALA A 82 7.92 1.68 -4.54
N GLU A 83 8.08 1.95 -3.25
CA GLU A 83 7.25 1.38 -2.19
C GLU A 83 5.74 1.60 -2.42
N ASP A 84 5.35 2.78 -2.87
CA ASP A 84 3.96 3.11 -3.16
C ASP A 84 3.38 2.29 -4.33
N VAL A 85 4.17 1.99 -5.35
CA VAL A 85 3.76 1.10 -6.46
C VAL A 85 3.68 -0.35 -5.99
N LEU A 86 4.63 -0.79 -5.16
CA LEU A 86 4.60 -2.13 -4.56
C LEU A 86 3.40 -2.32 -3.62
N ASN A 87 3.01 -1.28 -2.88
CA ASN A 87 1.78 -1.31 -2.09
C ASN A 87 0.54 -1.47 -2.98
N THR A 88 0.54 -0.86 -4.17
CA THR A 88 -0.54 -1.09 -5.15
C THR A 88 -0.56 -2.54 -5.65
N ALA A 89 0.60 -3.14 -5.93
CA ALA A 89 0.65 -4.55 -6.32
C ALA A 89 0.07 -5.46 -5.22
N ARG A 90 0.44 -5.22 -3.94
CA ARG A 90 -0.10 -5.96 -2.79
C ARG A 90 -1.62 -5.77 -2.66
N ALA A 91 -2.10 -4.53 -2.85
CA ALA A 91 -3.53 -4.24 -2.81
C ALA A 91 -4.30 -4.98 -3.91
N MET A 92 -3.78 -5.02 -5.15
CA MET A 92 -4.40 -5.78 -6.24
C MET A 92 -4.41 -7.28 -5.96
N THR A 93 -3.35 -7.79 -5.32
CA THR A 93 -3.31 -9.21 -4.90
C THR A 93 -4.34 -9.49 -3.81
N ALA A 94 -4.49 -8.61 -2.82
CA ALA A 94 -5.49 -8.77 -1.77
C ALA A 94 -6.95 -8.67 -2.30
N LEU A 95 -7.15 -7.99 -3.43
CA LEU A 95 -8.43 -7.90 -4.14
C LEU A 95 -8.69 -9.07 -5.09
N GLY A 96 -7.85 -10.12 -5.10
CA GLY A 96 -8.06 -11.35 -5.84
C GLY A 96 -7.20 -11.53 -7.10
N ALA A 97 -6.53 -10.50 -7.61
CA ALA A 97 -5.59 -10.67 -8.71
C ALA A 97 -4.30 -11.37 -8.21
N ARG A 98 -3.54 -11.95 -9.12
CA ARG A 98 -2.23 -12.50 -8.78
C ARG A 98 -1.14 -11.64 -9.39
N THR A 99 -0.21 -11.13 -8.57
CA THR A 99 0.94 -10.35 -9.04
C THR A 99 2.24 -11.05 -8.67
N TRP A 100 3.20 -11.08 -9.60
CA TRP A 100 4.52 -11.62 -9.32
C TRP A 100 5.56 -10.96 -10.24
N ARG A 101 6.81 -11.09 -9.86
CA ARG A 101 7.96 -10.62 -10.62
C ARG A 101 8.83 -11.81 -10.98
N THR A 102 9.31 -11.85 -12.20
CA THR A 102 10.26 -12.85 -12.70
C THR A 102 11.70 -12.36 -12.54
N ASP A 103 12.68 -13.27 -12.62
CA ASP A 103 14.10 -12.98 -12.39
C ASP A 103 14.66 -11.97 -13.41
N ASP A 104 14.10 -11.92 -14.62
CA ASP A 104 14.43 -10.94 -15.65
C ASP A 104 13.87 -9.53 -15.38
N GLY A 105 13.18 -9.34 -14.25
CA GLY A 105 12.64 -8.06 -13.80
C GLY A 105 11.31 -7.68 -14.44
N VAL A 106 10.65 -8.59 -15.12
CA VAL A 106 9.30 -8.38 -15.66
C VAL A 106 8.25 -8.67 -14.59
N TRP A 107 7.32 -7.76 -14.43
CA TRP A 107 6.16 -7.96 -13.59
C TRP A 107 5.01 -8.57 -14.39
N HIS A 108 4.28 -9.44 -13.72
CA HIS A 108 3.13 -10.13 -14.27
C HIS A 108 1.91 -9.88 -13.38
N VAL A 109 0.77 -9.72 -14.00
CA VAL A 109 -0.51 -9.59 -13.33
C VAL A 109 -1.50 -10.53 -14.01
N GLN A 110 -1.93 -11.56 -13.28
CA GLN A 110 -3.06 -12.38 -13.68
C GLN A 110 -4.33 -11.71 -13.18
N GLY A 111 -5.07 -11.12 -14.11
CA GLY A 111 -6.27 -10.38 -13.80
C GLY A 111 -7.49 -11.29 -13.63
N VAL A 112 -8.48 -10.75 -12.92
CA VAL A 112 -9.74 -11.44 -12.56
C VAL A 112 -10.97 -10.91 -13.32
N GLY A 113 -10.76 -9.92 -14.20
CA GLY A 113 -11.85 -9.24 -14.90
C GLY A 113 -12.48 -8.12 -14.04
N VAL A 114 -13.29 -7.27 -14.68
CA VAL A 114 -13.90 -6.08 -14.05
C VAL A 114 -14.76 -6.43 -12.84
N ALA A 115 -15.51 -7.53 -12.89
CA ALA A 115 -16.37 -7.97 -11.81
C ALA A 115 -15.76 -9.04 -10.90
N GLY A 116 -14.51 -9.39 -11.10
CA GLY A 116 -13.82 -10.47 -10.39
C GLY A 116 -13.04 -10.01 -9.15
N LEU A 117 -13.06 -8.73 -8.82
CA LEU A 117 -12.45 -8.25 -7.58
C LEU A 117 -13.27 -8.70 -6.37
N GLU A 118 -12.59 -9.12 -5.31
CA GLU A 118 -13.17 -9.67 -4.10
C GLU A 118 -12.88 -8.78 -2.88
N SER A 119 -13.73 -8.89 -1.85
CA SER A 119 -13.47 -8.22 -0.57
C SER A 119 -12.22 -8.79 0.08
N PRO A 120 -11.23 -7.97 0.44
CA PRO A 120 -10.01 -8.47 1.06
C PRO A 120 -10.24 -8.85 2.52
N ASP A 121 -9.54 -9.88 3.00
CA ASP A 121 -9.60 -10.32 4.40
C ASP A 121 -8.96 -9.33 5.38
N GLN A 122 -8.07 -8.48 4.89
CA GLN A 122 -7.32 -7.52 5.70
C GLN A 122 -7.43 -6.11 5.11
N ALA A 123 -7.10 -5.11 5.91
CA ALA A 123 -7.03 -3.74 5.44
C ALA A 123 -5.96 -3.59 4.34
N LEU A 124 -6.30 -2.86 3.28
CA LEU A 124 -5.39 -2.50 2.20
C LEU A 124 -4.50 -1.36 2.67
N ASP A 125 -3.21 -1.64 2.86
CA ASP A 125 -2.24 -0.62 3.28
C ASP A 125 -1.59 0.02 2.05
N PHE A 126 -1.85 1.30 1.86
CA PHE A 126 -1.27 2.10 0.79
C PHE A 126 -0.04 2.90 1.25
N GLY A 127 0.38 2.77 2.53
CA GLY A 127 1.48 3.55 3.08
C GLY A 127 1.23 5.05 2.88
N ASN A 128 2.13 5.71 2.19
CA ASN A 128 1.99 7.15 1.86
C ASN A 128 1.52 7.39 0.40
N SER A 129 0.94 6.39 -0.25
CA SER A 129 0.53 6.46 -1.66
C SER A 129 -0.83 7.11 -1.87
N GLY A 130 -0.92 8.43 -1.82
CA GLY A 130 -2.16 9.17 -2.14
C GLY A 130 -2.69 8.89 -3.55
N THR A 131 -1.82 8.69 -4.53
CA THR A 131 -2.21 8.28 -5.89
C THR A 131 -2.76 6.87 -5.90
N GLY A 132 -2.08 5.94 -5.24
CA GLY A 132 -2.49 4.53 -5.18
C GLY A 132 -3.90 4.37 -4.59
N VAL A 133 -4.15 4.95 -3.41
CA VAL A 133 -5.45 4.82 -2.75
C VAL A 133 -6.60 5.43 -3.56
N ARG A 134 -6.40 6.64 -4.12
CA ARG A 134 -7.45 7.32 -4.87
C ARG A 134 -7.84 6.57 -6.15
N LEU A 135 -6.86 6.06 -6.88
CA LEU A 135 -7.13 5.25 -8.06
C LEU A 135 -7.77 3.91 -7.70
N ALA A 136 -7.31 3.26 -6.64
CA ALA A 136 -7.90 2.00 -6.15
C ALA A 136 -9.35 2.18 -5.68
N LEU A 137 -9.68 3.29 -4.99
CA LEU A 137 -11.05 3.62 -4.60
C LEU A 137 -11.96 3.75 -5.84
N GLY A 138 -11.48 4.42 -6.90
CA GLY A 138 -12.23 4.52 -8.16
C GLY A 138 -12.45 3.16 -8.81
N LEU A 139 -11.44 2.27 -8.76
CA LEU A 139 -11.54 0.91 -9.29
C LEU A 139 -12.55 0.07 -8.48
N MET A 140 -12.44 0.10 -7.15
CA MET A 140 -13.31 -0.67 -6.25
C MET A 140 -14.77 -0.20 -6.27
N ALA A 141 -15.02 1.09 -6.53
CA ALA A 141 -16.37 1.65 -6.58
C ALA A 141 -17.27 1.03 -7.67
N THR A 142 -16.70 0.32 -8.62
CA THR A 142 -17.45 -0.38 -9.69
C THR A 142 -17.85 -1.81 -9.32
N THR A 143 -17.43 -2.29 -8.15
CA THR A 143 -17.63 -3.68 -7.71
C THR A 143 -18.30 -3.71 -6.33
N PRO A 144 -19.27 -4.61 -6.08
CA PRO A 144 -19.93 -4.72 -4.78
C PRO A 144 -19.04 -5.43 -3.76
N LEU A 145 -17.97 -4.79 -3.35
CA LEU A 145 -17.02 -5.28 -2.36
C LEU A 145 -16.91 -4.33 -1.17
N ILE A 146 -16.45 -4.85 -0.04
CA ILE A 146 -16.18 -4.09 1.17
C ILE A 146 -14.67 -4.15 1.43
N ALA A 147 -14.02 -3.01 1.47
CA ALA A 147 -12.60 -2.92 1.77
C ALA A 147 -12.32 -1.76 2.74
N LYS A 148 -11.40 -1.99 3.67
CA LYS A 148 -10.83 -0.95 4.52
C LYS A 148 -9.48 -0.53 3.94
N CYS A 149 -9.33 0.75 3.62
CA CYS A 149 -8.04 1.30 3.21
C CYS A 149 -7.39 2.01 4.39
N ILE A 150 -6.10 1.79 4.57
CA ILE A 150 -5.26 2.45 5.57
C ILE A 150 -4.01 3.04 4.89
N GLY A 151 -3.33 3.91 5.61
CA GLY A 151 -2.07 4.48 5.17
C GLY A 151 -1.33 5.09 6.36
N ASP A 152 -0.21 5.72 6.08
CA ASP A 152 0.61 6.38 7.09
C ASP A 152 -0.08 7.62 7.70
N ALA A 153 0.58 8.28 8.66
CA ALA A 153 0.06 9.48 9.31
C ALA A 153 -0.21 10.65 8.34
N SER A 154 0.45 10.68 7.18
CA SER A 154 0.25 11.73 6.17
C SER A 154 -1.00 11.49 5.34
N LEU A 155 -1.33 10.23 5.07
CA LEU A 155 -2.47 9.81 4.28
C LEU A 155 -3.77 9.75 5.11
N SER A 156 -3.64 9.56 6.42
CA SER A 156 -4.77 9.38 7.37
C SER A 156 -5.31 10.69 7.97
N ARG A 157 -4.85 11.85 7.51
CA ARG A 157 -5.27 13.19 7.98
C ARG A 157 -6.52 13.71 7.29
#